data_cbadb397e333e5d3621b9b11299dd4f3
#
_entry.id   cbadb397e333e5d3621b9b11299dd4f3
#
_cell.length_a   1.000
_cell.length_b   1.000
_cell.length_c   1.000
_cell.angle_alpha   90.00
_cell.angle_beta   90.00
_cell.angle_gamma   90.00
#
_symmetry.space_group_name_H-M   'P 1'
#
loop_
_entity.id
_entity.type
_entity.pdbx_description
1 polymer ?
#
loop_
_entity_poly.entity_id
_entity_poly.type
_entity_poly.pdbx_seq_one_letter_code
_entity_poly.pdbx_strand_id
1 'polypeptide(L)'
;GELVRAKDFNFMSTLSGKMAGLQINRTSAGLGSSSRVIIRGSRSASGNNQPLYVIDGVPILSISSEQALTTIGGTADAGNRDAGDGISNLNPDDIESLSVLKGASASALYGGQAANGVILIKTKRGKAGVRNIHFSSSLTVDQAISLPKFQNEFGRMEGAETCWGDRASLPVYDPVGDFFRTGITAINSLIFTAGNSHVQNYFSYANTTARGIVPKNNLSKHNFNLRESSSFFDDRLILEGQVNLILQTIKGKPTAGGFYMNPLQGLYTFPRGMDMAPYKENFEVYNEKRNMNVQNWYTTITDFEQNPYWLVNRTENEDKRARVLALASASFK
;
A
#
# COMPACT_ATOMS: atom_id res chain seq x y z
N GLY A 1 21.55 1.29 8.19
CA GLY A 1 21.89 2.08 7.00
C GLY A 1 21.14 1.72 5.72
N GLU A 2 20.95 0.44 5.37
CA GLU A 2 20.36 0.05 4.07
C GLU A 2 18.85 0.25 3.97
N LEU A 3 18.12 0.20 5.05
CA LEU A 3 16.66 0.40 5.07
C LEU A 3 16.24 1.82 4.67
N VAL A 4 17.15 2.78 4.81
CA VAL A 4 16.88 4.21 4.59
C VAL A 4 17.25 4.66 3.17
N ARG A 5 17.97 3.84 2.39
CA ARG A 5 18.47 4.23 1.06
C ARG A 5 17.41 4.20 -0.05
N ALA A 6 16.41 3.33 0.05
CA ALA A 6 15.32 3.24 -0.92
C ALA A 6 14.00 3.28 -0.15
N LYS A 7 13.52 4.48 0.14
CA LYS A 7 12.26 4.68 0.86
C LYS A 7 11.08 4.46 -0.07
N ASP A 8 10.09 3.75 0.42
CA ASP A 8 8.81 3.54 -0.23
C ASP A 8 7.69 4.03 0.71
N PHE A 9 6.54 4.40 0.16
CA PHE A 9 5.37 4.75 0.96
C PHE A 9 4.93 3.59 1.88
N ASN A 10 5.22 2.36 1.47
CA ASN A 10 5.09 1.15 2.30
C ASN A 10 6.47 0.63 2.68
N PHE A 11 6.85 0.81 3.95
CA PHE A 11 8.18 0.44 4.40
C PHE A 11 8.48 -1.05 4.26
N MET A 12 7.45 -1.94 4.33
CA MET A 12 7.64 -3.37 4.13
C MET A 12 8.21 -3.70 2.75
N SER A 13 7.84 -2.93 1.75
CA SER A 13 8.36 -3.10 0.39
C SER A 13 9.87 -2.89 0.30
N THR A 14 10.42 -2.02 1.15
CA THR A 14 11.88 -1.77 1.19
C THR A 14 12.69 -2.97 1.70
N LEU A 15 12.03 -3.95 2.33
CA LEU A 15 12.63 -5.18 2.83
C LEU A 15 12.69 -6.29 1.79
N SER A 16 11.95 -6.15 0.69
CA SER A 16 11.94 -7.16 -0.38
C SER A 16 13.35 -7.36 -0.95
N GLY A 17 13.78 -8.60 -1.02
CA GLY A 17 15.13 -8.98 -1.47
C GLY A 17 16.27 -8.72 -0.48
N LYS A 18 16.04 -8.02 0.65
CA LYS A 18 17.07 -7.69 1.63
C LYS A 18 17.14 -8.68 2.80
N MET A 19 16.12 -9.49 2.98
CA MET A 19 16.06 -10.47 4.07
C MET A 19 15.80 -11.88 3.56
N ALA A 20 16.70 -12.80 3.87
CA ALA A 20 16.60 -14.19 3.43
C ALA A 20 15.35 -14.88 3.99
N GLY A 21 14.58 -15.53 3.10
CA GLY A 21 13.36 -16.27 3.44
C GLY A 21 12.14 -15.38 3.75
N LEU A 22 12.20 -14.11 3.41
CA LEU A 22 11.07 -13.17 3.46
C LEU A 22 10.56 -12.92 2.04
N GLN A 23 9.32 -13.25 1.78
CA GLN A 23 8.63 -12.95 0.54
C GLN A 23 7.61 -11.84 0.81
N ILE A 24 7.67 -10.77 0.03
CA ILE A 24 6.77 -9.63 0.15
C ILE A 24 6.10 -9.40 -1.18
N ASN A 25 4.79 -9.57 -1.21
CA ASN A 25 3.95 -9.34 -2.37
C ASN A 25 3.03 -8.16 -2.08
N ARG A 26 3.03 -7.17 -2.96
CA ARG A 26 2.06 -6.07 -2.93
C ARG A 26 0.78 -6.50 -3.61
N THR A 27 -0.35 -5.99 -3.15
CA THR A 27 -1.60 -6.13 -3.89
C THR A 27 -1.65 -5.13 -5.05
N SER A 28 -2.47 -5.41 -6.05
CA SER A 28 -2.64 -4.55 -7.24
C SER A 28 -3.50 -3.31 -7.00
N ALA A 29 -3.95 -3.06 -5.76
CA ALA A 29 -4.85 -1.95 -5.44
C ALA A 29 -4.17 -0.56 -5.37
N GLY A 30 -2.96 -0.41 -5.90
CA GLY A 30 -2.27 0.88 -6.01
C GLY A 30 -1.71 1.43 -4.70
N LEU A 31 -1.68 2.76 -4.56
CA LEU A 31 -1.17 3.42 -3.36
C LEU A 31 -2.02 3.08 -2.13
N GLY A 32 -1.35 2.86 -1.00
CA GLY A 32 -1.99 2.54 0.27
C GLY A 32 -2.52 1.11 0.36
N SER A 33 -2.18 0.25 -0.60
CA SER A 33 -2.50 -1.16 -0.57
C SER A 33 -1.70 -1.92 0.49
N SER A 34 -2.26 -3.05 0.94
CA SER A 34 -1.61 -3.96 1.87
C SER A 34 -0.45 -4.71 1.21
N SER A 35 0.47 -5.19 2.03
CA SER A 35 1.53 -6.10 1.62
C SER A 35 1.30 -7.46 2.28
N ARG A 36 1.32 -8.51 1.47
CA ARG A 36 1.35 -9.87 1.98
C ARG A 36 2.79 -10.27 2.26
N VAL A 37 3.08 -10.49 3.52
CA VAL A 37 4.41 -10.91 3.99
C VAL A 37 4.37 -12.37 4.38
N ILE A 38 5.27 -13.17 3.84
CA ILE A 38 5.36 -14.61 4.12
C ILE A 38 6.80 -14.93 4.53
N ILE A 39 6.94 -15.67 5.63
CA ILE A 39 8.25 -16.15 6.11
C ILE A 39 8.35 -17.65 5.85
N ARG A 40 9.34 -18.06 5.04
CA ARG A 40 9.64 -19.48 4.70
C ARG A 40 8.47 -20.23 4.05
N GLY A 41 7.68 -19.55 3.21
CA GLY A 41 6.57 -20.15 2.47
C GLY A 41 5.24 -20.17 3.21
N SER A 42 4.16 -20.45 2.48
CA SER A 42 2.81 -20.56 3.03
C SER A 42 2.64 -21.88 3.77
N ARG A 43 2.10 -21.84 4.98
CA ARG A 43 1.83 -23.02 5.81
C ARG A 43 0.40 -23.49 5.73
N SER A 44 -0.52 -22.59 5.44
CA SER A 44 -1.95 -22.88 5.32
C SER A 44 -2.45 -22.45 3.94
N ALA A 45 -3.27 -23.28 3.32
CA ALA A 45 -3.92 -22.98 2.06
C ALA A 45 -5.09 -21.99 2.22
N SER A 46 -5.78 -22.03 3.35
CA SER A 46 -6.98 -21.22 3.63
C SER A 46 -6.83 -20.26 4.82
N GLY A 47 -5.77 -20.38 5.60
CA GLY A 47 -5.55 -19.56 6.79
C GLY A 47 -4.62 -18.37 6.56
N ASN A 48 -4.53 -17.52 7.58
CA ASN A 48 -3.60 -16.40 7.59
C ASN A 48 -2.14 -16.91 7.67
N ASN A 49 -1.33 -16.54 6.70
CA ASN A 49 0.10 -16.88 6.65
C ASN A 49 1.01 -15.69 7.00
N GLN A 50 0.43 -14.57 7.44
CA GLN A 50 1.21 -13.38 7.77
C GLN A 50 1.90 -13.53 9.13
N PRO A 51 3.12 -12.97 9.31
CA PRO A 51 3.80 -12.96 10.58
C PRO A 51 3.13 -12.01 11.59
N LEU A 52 3.39 -12.23 12.86
CA LEU A 52 3.08 -11.28 13.91
C LEU A 52 4.09 -10.13 13.84
N TYR A 53 3.61 -8.90 14.00
CA TYR A 53 4.46 -7.72 14.12
C TYR A 53 4.53 -7.28 15.57
N VAL A 54 5.73 -6.97 16.02
CA VAL A 54 5.97 -6.46 17.38
C VAL A 54 6.75 -5.16 17.28
N ILE A 55 6.16 -4.06 17.72
CA ILE A 55 6.78 -2.75 17.72
C ILE A 55 7.10 -2.37 19.16
N ASP A 56 8.37 -2.16 19.47
CA ASP A 56 8.88 -1.82 20.81
C ASP A 56 8.35 -2.74 21.92
N GLY A 57 8.23 -4.03 21.61
CA GLY A 57 7.72 -5.06 22.54
C GLY A 57 6.20 -5.25 22.53
N VAL A 58 5.44 -4.40 21.88
CA VAL A 58 3.97 -4.50 21.78
C VAL A 58 3.57 -5.27 20.52
N PRO A 59 2.87 -6.40 20.65
CA PRO A 59 2.31 -7.11 19.51
C PRO A 59 1.23 -6.27 18.82
N ILE A 60 1.35 -6.13 17.50
CA ILE A 60 0.37 -5.46 16.67
C ILE A 60 -0.21 -6.49 15.72
N LEU A 61 -1.50 -6.69 15.79
CA LEU A 61 -2.21 -7.47 14.79
C LEU A 61 -2.16 -6.69 13.48
N SER A 62 -1.37 -7.16 12.55
CA SER A 62 -1.49 -6.73 11.16
C SER A 62 -2.66 -7.50 10.56
N ILE A 63 -3.84 -7.08 10.95
CA ILE A 63 -5.02 -7.44 10.19
C ILE A 63 -4.87 -6.57 8.94
N SER A 64 -4.42 -7.14 7.83
CA SER A 64 -4.88 -6.68 6.55
C SER A 64 -6.38 -6.78 6.70
N SER A 65 -7.06 -5.64 6.81
CA SER A 65 -8.51 -5.62 6.90
C SER A 65 -8.96 -6.47 5.74
N GLU A 66 -9.56 -7.57 6.09
CA GLU A 66 -9.83 -8.66 5.20
C GLU A 66 -10.37 -8.10 3.92
N GLN A 67 -9.76 -8.51 2.86
CA GLN A 67 -10.40 -8.43 1.60
C GLN A 67 -11.82 -8.88 1.85
N ALA A 68 -12.77 -8.01 1.67
CA ALA A 68 -14.15 -8.23 2.07
C ALA A 68 -14.85 -9.28 1.18
N LEU A 69 -14.20 -10.43 1.02
CA LEU A 69 -14.80 -11.64 0.45
C LEU A 69 -16.04 -12.10 1.22
N THR A 70 -16.19 -11.63 2.46
CA THR A 70 -17.22 -12.11 3.37
C THR A 70 -18.21 -11.06 3.82
N THR A 71 -18.00 -9.77 3.55
CA THR A 71 -18.78 -8.73 4.23
C THR A 71 -20.10 -8.38 3.53
N ILE A 72 -20.24 -8.60 2.24
CA ILE A 72 -21.50 -8.36 1.53
C ILE A 72 -21.74 -9.49 0.52
N GLY A 73 -22.47 -10.51 0.93
CA GLY A 73 -23.01 -11.52 0.02
C GLY A 73 -22.11 -12.70 -0.33
N GLY A 74 -20.90 -12.80 0.20
CA GLY A 74 -20.05 -14.01 0.07
C GLY A 74 -19.68 -14.41 -1.35
N THR A 75 -19.87 -13.54 -2.33
CA THR A 75 -19.51 -13.79 -3.73
C THR A 75 -18.18 -13.12 -4.04
N ALA A 76 -17.42 -13.70 -4.94
CA ALA A 76 -16.21 -13.10 -5.54
C ALA A 76 -16.47 -11.67 -6.06
N ASP A 77 -17.72 -11.29 -6.12
CA ASP A 77 -18.25 -10.07 -6.72
C ASP A 77 -18.40 -8.89 -5.75
N ALA A 78 -18.25 -9.05 -4.44
CA ALA A 78 -18.54 -8.01 -3.45
C ALA A 78 -17.39 -7.02 -3.19
N GLY A 79 -16.63 -6.61 -4.18
CA GLY A 79 -15.68 -5.50 -4.11
C GLY A 79 -14.53 -5.76 -3.15
N ASN A 80 -13.48 -6.26 -3.69
CA ASN A 80 -12.23 -6.50 -2.99
C ASN A 80 -11.57 -5.15 -2.63
N ARG A 81 -11.99 -4.55 -1.50
CA ARG A 81 -11.42 -3.31 -0.98
C ARG A 81 -10.27 -3.65 -0.05
N ASP A 82 -9.07 -3.48 -0.55
CA ASP A 82 -7.88 -3.55 0.28
C ASP A 82 -7.76 -2.27 1.11
N ALA A 83 -8.07 -2.32 2.39
CA ALA A 83 -7.94 -1.17 3.30
C ALA A 83 -6.49 -0.89 3.75
N GLY A 84 -5.51 -1.59 3.19
CA GLY A 84 -4.11 -1.49 3.59
C GLY A 84 -3.81 -2.26 4.88
N ASP A 85 -2.56 -2.28 5.28
CA ASP A 85 -2.12 -2.90 6.53
C ASP A 85 -1.68 -1.85 7.56
N GLY A 86 -1.64 -2.24 8.82
CA GLY A 86 -1.26 -1.33 9.91
C GLY A 86 0.23 -1.05 9.97
N ILE A 87 1.04 -1.85 9.31
CA ILE A 87 2.51 -1.77 9.33
C ILE A 87 3.03 -0.82 8.26
N SER A 88 2.39 -0.74 7.11
CA SER A 88 2.77 0.17 6.03
C SER A 88 2.79 1.64 6.45
N ASN A 89 2.14 1.95 7.56
CA ASN A 89 2.01 3.32 8.05
C ASN A 89 3.21 3.82 8.87
N LEU A 90 4.13 2.94 9.27
CA LEU A 90 5.34 3.37 9.98
C LEU A 90 6.24 4.21 9.09
N ASN A 91 6.85 5.25 9.69
CA ASN A 91 7.91 6.00 9.02
C ASN A 91 9.20 5.19 9.03
N PRO A 92 9.81 4.86 7.87
CA PRO A 92 11.08 4.13 7.82
C PRO A 92 12.22 4.81 8.59
N ASP A 93 12.19 6.13 8.68
CA ASP A 93 13.23 6.91 9.37
C ASP A 93 13.19 6.77 10.90
N ASP A 94 12.05 6.35 11.46
CA ASP A 94 11.91 6.10 12.89
C ASP A 94 12.42 4.71 13.31
N ILE A 95 12.72 3.85 12.35
CA ILE A 95 13.15 2.48 12.64
C ILE A 95 14.66 2.49 12.97
N GLU A 96 14.99 1.96 14.15
CA GLU A 96 16.35 1.72 14.58
C GLU A 96 16.86 0.38 14.07
N SER A 97 16.09 -0.68 14.30
CA SER A 97 16.44 -2.03 13.88
C SER A 97 15.21 -2.88 13.57
N LEU A 98 15.42 -3.90 12.74
CA LEU A 98 14.43 -4.88 12.39
C LEU A 98 15.04 -6.27 12.49
N SER A 99 14.32 -7.18 13.16
CA SER A 99 14.74 -8.56 13.33
C SER A 99 13.58 -9.50 12.99
N VAL A 100 13.88 -10.62 12.34
CA VAL A 100 12.89 -11.63 11.98
C VAL A 100 13.12 -12.90 12.76
N LEU A 101 12.18 -13.25 13.64
CA LEU A 101 12.17 -14.53 14.35
C LEU A 101 11.41 -15.55 13.52
N LYS A 102 12.03 -16.69 13.29
CA LYS A 102 11.52 -17.75 12.42
C LYS A 102 11.29 -19.04 13.20
N GLY A 103 10.17 -19.74 12.92
CA GLY A 103 9.91 -21.06 13.48
C GLY A 103 9.67 -21.09 14.99
N ALA A 104 10.17 -22.11 15.67
CA ALA A 104 9.89 -22.39 17.07
C ALA A 104 10.28 -21.26 18.04
N SER A 105 11.36 -20.53 17.76
CA SER A 105 11.78 -19.40 18.60
C SER A 105 10.77 -18.27 18.65
N ALA A 106 10.04 -18.04 17.57
CA ALA A 106 8.97 -17.06 17.53
C ALA A 106 7.77 -17.50 18.41
N SER A 107 7.36 -18.75 18.26
CA SER A 107 6.23 -19.31 19.03
C SER A 107 6.55 -19.46 20.52
N ALA A 108 7.81 -19.71 20.88
CA ALA A 108 8.23 -19.78 22.29
C ALA A 108 8.11 -18.43 23.00
N LEU A 109 8.34 -17.32 22.30
CA LEU A 109 8.27 -15.97 22.88
C LEU A 109 6.87 -15.34 22.81
N TYR A 110 6.13 -15.60 21.74
CA TYR A 110 4.86 -14.90 21.44
C TYR A 110 3.65 -15.84 21.29
N GLY A 111 3.82 -17.13 21.60
CA GLY A 111 2.74 -18.12 21.57
C GLY A 111 2.26 -18.47 20.16
N GLY A 112 1.03 -19.00 20.08
CA GLY A 112 0.42 -19.46 18.84
C GLY A 112 0.23 -18.40 17.76
N GLN A 113 0.08 -17.14 18.14
CA GLN A 113 -0.04 -16.02 17.21
C GLN A 113 1.23 -15.81 16.36
N ALA A 114 2.37 -16.30 16.83
CA ALA A 114 3.65 -16.24 16.17
C ALA A 114 3.98 -17.48 15.33
N ALA A 115 3.02 -18.36 15.07
CA ALA A 115 3.22 -19.59 14.31
C ALA A 115 3.84 -19.35 12.94
N ASN A 116 3.49 -18.23 12.28
CA ASN A 116 4.02 -17.83 10.98
C ASN A 116 5.32 -17.02 11.06
N GLY A 117 5.90 -16.87 12.27
CA GLY A 117 7.06 -16.05 12.56
C GLY A 117 6.70 -14.67 13.12
N VAL A 118 7.71 -13.94 13.54
CA VAL A 118 7.57 -12.59 14.11
C VAL A 118 8.54 -11.63 13.46
N ILE A 119 8.07 -10.43 13.16
CA ILE A 119 8.90 -9.30 12.75
C ILE A 119 8.96 -8.32 13.92
N LEU A 120 10.16 -8.24 14.52
CA LEU A 120 10.44 -7.31 15.61
C LEU A 120 10.93 -6.00 15.03
N ILE A 121 10.29 -4.91 15.40
CA ILE A 121 10.62 -3.55 14.99
C ILE A 121 10.97 -2.76 16.23
N LYS A 122 12.20 -2.26 16.28
CA LYS A 122 12.63 -1.29 17.28
C LYS A 122 12.62 0.10 16.67
N THR A 123 11.99 1.05 17.36
CA THR A 123 12.02 2.46 16.96
C THR A 123 13.18 3.20 17.63
N LYS A 124 13.61 4.29 17.01
CA LYS A 124 14.66 5.15 17.51
C LYS A 124 14.26 5.81 18.83
N ARG A 125 15.26 6.08 19.65
CA ARG A 125 15.15 6.72 20.96
C ARG A 125 16.04 7.94 21.04
N GLY A 126 15.76 8.80 22.01
CA GLY A 126 16.74 9.81 22.46
C GLY A 126 18.03 9.14 22.93
N LYS A 127 19.12 9.90 22.89
CA LYS A 127 20.44 9.43 23.37
C LYS A 127 21.05 10.47 24.29
N ALA A 128 21.62 10.00 25.39
CA ALA A 128 22.33 10.88 26.32
C ALA A 128 23.51 11.56 25.63
N GLY A 129 23.73 12.84 25.94
CA GLY A 129 24.82 13.63 25.37
C GLY A 129 24.67 14.03 23.90
N VAL A 130 23.56 13.68 23.26
CA VAL A 130 23.30 13.95 21.85
C VAL A 130 22.28 15.09 21.72
N ARG A 131 22.59 16.06 20.85
CA ARG A 131 21.62 17.05 20.33
C ARG A 131 21.77 17.05 18.82
N ASN A 132 20.78 16.57 18.13
CA ASN A 132 20.84 16.44 16.67
C ASN A 132 19.50 16.75 16.03
N ILE A 133 19.57 17.45 14.90
CA ILE A 133 18.44 17.65 13.99
C ILE A 133 18.83 16.97 12.68
N HIS A 134 18.02 16.06 12.23
CA HIS A 134 18.23 15.35 10.97
C HIS A 134 17.05 15.57 10.04
N PHE A 135 17.31 16.15 8.89
CA PHE A 135 16.34 16.26 7.80
C PHE A 135 16.69 15.28 6.69
N SER A 136 15.69 14.59 6.17
CA SER A 136 15.86 13.75 5.00
C SER A 136 14.71 13.97 4.03
N SER A 137 15.03 13.95 2.74
CA SER A 137 14.07 14.03 1.65
C SER A 137 14.36 12.92 0.65
N SER A 138 13.33 12.25 0.17
CA SER A 138 13.42 11.19 -0.83
C SER A 138 12.37 11.41 -1.89
N LEU A 139 12.77 11.32 -3.16
CA LEU A 139 11.88 11.37 -4.31
C LEU A 139 12.02 10.06 -5.08
N THR A 140 10.90 9.39 -5.32
CA THR A 140 10.83 8.17 -6.10
C THR A 140 9.94 8.40 -7.32
N VAL A 141 10.36 7.90 -8.46
CA VAL A 141 9.60 7.95 -9.72
C VAL A 141 9.29 6.51 -10.12
N ASP A 142 8.02 6.24 -10.36
CA ASP A 142 7.51 4.91 -10.70
C ASP A 142 6.94 4.92 -12.13
N GLN A 143 7.25 3.88 -12.91
CA GLN A 143 6.70 3.68 -14.25
C GLN A 143 6.24 2.23 -14.42
N ALA A 144 5.17 2.03 -15.17
CA ALA A 144 4.71 0.71 -15.55
C ALA A 144 5.60 0.18 -16.69
N ILE A 145 6.49 -0.77 -16.39
CA ILE A 145 7.45 -1.33 -17.37
C ILE A 145 7.13 -2.79 -17.75
N SER A 146 6.42 -3.51 -16.91
CA SER A 146 6.05 -4.91 -17.14
C SER A 146 4.55 -5.00 -17.41
N LEU A 147 4.17 -4.74 -18.66
CA LEU A 147 2.77 -4.79 -19.10
C LEU A 147 2.49 -6.12 -19.81
N PRO A 148 1.22 -6.62 -19.78
CA PRO A 148 0.83 -7.77 -20.53
C PRO A 148 1.10 -7.59 -22.03
N LYS A 149 1.59 -8.64 -22.67
CA LYS A 149 1.75 -8.65 -24.13
C LYS A 149 0.47 -9.19 -24.76
N PHE A 150 -0.08 -8.43 -25.66
CA PHE A 150 -1.32 -8.79 -26.36
C PHE A 150 -1.01 -9.21 -27.79
N GLN A 151 -1.89 -10.03 -28.36
CA GLN A 151 -1.88 -10.35 -29.80
C GLN A 151 -2.35 -9.11 -30.58
N ASN A 152 -1.88 -8.94 -31.83
CA ASN A 152 -2.28 -7.88 -32.75
C ASN A 152 -2.53 -8.43 -34.17
N GLU A 153 -2.81 -9.73 -34.30
CA GLU A 153 -3.07 -10.41 -35.59
C GLU A 153 -4.55 -10.57 -35.87
N PHE A 154 -5.38 -10.71 -34.80
CA PHE A 154 -6.81 -10.94 -34.93
C PHE A 154 -7.59 -9.75 -34.37
N GLY A 155 -8.51 -9.26 -35.18
CA GLY A 155 -9.40 -8.16 -34.83
C GLY A 155 -10.68 -8.65 -34.13
N ARG A 156 -11.54 -7.70 -33.84
CA ARG A 156 -12.87 -7.96 -33.32
C ARG A 156 -13.82 -8.28 -34.47
N MET A 157 -14.63 -9.35 -34.34
CA MET A 157 -15.79 -9.53 -35.22
C MET A 157 -16.88 -8.53 -34.89
N GLU A 158 -17.63 -8.09 -35.88
CA GLU A 158 -18.78 -7.20 -35.68
C GLU A 158 -19.78 -7.87 -34.73
N GLY A 159 -20.19 -7.14 -33.68
CA GLY A 159 -21.10 -7.67 -32.66
C GLY A 159 -20.48 -8.60 -31.61
N ALA A 160 -19.21 -9.00 -31.74
CA ALA A 160 -18.56 -9.86 -30.75
C ALA A 160 -17.82 -9.05 -29.68
N GLU A 161 -17.73 -9.62 -28.47
CA GLU A 161 -16.95 -9.02 -27.35
C GLU A 161 -15.49 -9.45 -27.39
N THR A 162 -15.14 -10.48 -28.15
CA THR A 162 -13.81 -11.08 -28.21
C THR A 162 -13.01 -10.57 -29.43
N CYS A 163 -11.68 -10.59 -29.34
CA CYS A 163 -10.75 -10.21 -30.39
C CYS A 163 -10.19 -11.44 -31.13
N TRP A 164 -11.06 -12.39 -31.51
CA TRP A 164 -10.71 -13.61 -32.23
C TRP A 164 -11.48 -13.72 -33.55
N GLY A 165 -11.60 -12.60 -34.24
CA GLY A 165 -12.20 -12.52 -35.57
C GLY A 165 -11.19 -12.86 -36.68
N ASP A 166 -11.37 -12.27 -37.85
CA ASP A 166 -10.49 -12.52 -38.99
C ASP A 166 -9.07 -12.02 -38.75
N ARG A 167 -8.12 -12.76 -39.26
CA ARG A 167 -6.72 -12.34 -39.29
C ARG A 167 -6.57 -11.19 -40.28
N ALA A 168 -6.13 -10.04 -39.76
CA ALA A 168 -5.95 -8.85 -40.58
C ALA A 168 -4.72 -8.07 -40.10
N SER A 169 -4.17 -7.23 -40.98
CA SER A 169 -3.18 -6.22 -40.59
C SER A 169 -3.92 -5.12 -39.81
N LEU A 170 -3.77 -5.10 -38.49
CA LEU A 170 -4.44 -4.15 -37.61
C LEU A 170 -3.55 -2.96 -37.30
N PRO A 171 -4.12 -1.75 -37.14
CA PRO A 171 -3.41 -0.66 -36.51
C PRO A 171 -2.96 -1.08 -35.09
N VAL A 172 -1.72 -0.75 -34.74
CA VAL A 172 -1.17 -1.05 -33.43
C VAL A 172 -1.37 0.16 -32.53
N TYR A 173 -2.27 0.03 -31.56
CA TYR A 173 -2.45 1.00 -30.48
C TYR A 173 -1.96 0.39 -29.17
N ASP A 174 -1.45 1.21 -28.26
CA ASP A 174 -1.05 0.79 -26.91
C ASP A 174 -1.96 1.42 -25.85
N PRO A 175 -3.24 1.01 -25.74
CA PRO A 175 -4.16 1.57 -24.77
C PRO A 175 -3.72 1.32 -23.33
N VAL A 176 -2.94 0.26 -23.09
CA VAL A 176 -2.44 -0.09 -21.77
C VAL A 176 -1.30 0.83 -21.34
N GLY A 177 -0.34 1.07 -22.21
CA GLY A 177 0.74 2.02 -21.97
C GLY A 177 0.22 3.44 -21.79
N ASP A 178 -0.73 3.85 -22.63
CA ASP A 178 -1.32 5.19 -22.61
C ASP A 178 -2.23 5.47 -21.38
N PHE A 179 -2.72 4.43 -20.73
CA PHE A 179 -3.54 4.57 -19.52
C PHE A 179 -2.70 4.92 -18.29
N PHE A 180 -1.55 4.27 -18.13
CA PHE A 180 -0.70 4.50 -16.99
C PHE A 180 0.04 5.83 -17.09
N ARG A 181 0.22 6.48 -15.96
CA ARG A 181 1.02 7.69 -15.85
C ARG A 181 2.28 7.44 -15.04
N THR A 182 3.24 8.35 -15.10
CA THR A 182 4.37 8.37 -14.19
C THR A 182 3.88 8.62 -12.76
N GLY A 183 4.18 7.70 -11.86
CA GLY A 183 3.98 7.84 -10.42
C GLY A 183 5.13 8.65 -9.81
N ILE A 184 4.83 9.40 -8.77
CA ILE A 184 5.84 10.19 -8.02
C ILE A 184 5.51 10.06 -6.54
N THR A 185 6.52 9.71 -5.74
CA THR A 185 6.41 9.65 -4.27
C THR A 185 7.48 10.54 -3.66
N ALA A 186 7.06 11.51 -2.86
CA ALA A 186 7.95 12.37 -2.08
C ALA A 186 7.77 12.06 -0.58
N ILE A 187 8.87 11.79 0.11
CA ILE A 187 8.90 11.54 1.55
C ILE A 187 9.88 12.52 2.17
N ASN A 188 9.38 13.41 3.03
CA ASN A 188 10.19 14.37 3.78
C ASN A 188 10.08 14.04 5.27
N SER A 189 11.21 13.97 5.96
CA SER A 189 11.26 13.59 7.38
C SER A 189 12.19 14.53 8.13
N LEU A 190 11.72 15.02 9.27
CA LEU A 190 12.47 15.82 10.22
C LEU A 190 12.52 15.07 11.55
N ILE A 191 13.72 14.86 12.07
CA ILE A 191 13.98 14.18 13.33
C ILE A 191 14.74 15.11 14.25
N PHE A 192 14.27 15.24 15.47
CA PHE A 192 14.94 15.93 16.56
C PHE A 192 15.26 14.94 17.67
N THR A 193 16.50 14.87 18.07
CA THR A 193 16.98 14.04 19.17
C THR A 193 17.75 14.89 20.16
N ALA A 194 17.36 14.88 21.42
CA ALA A 194 18.08 15.56 22.48
C ALA A 194 18.05 14.72 23.77
N GLY A 195 19.11 14.78 24.54
CA GLY A 195 19.12 14.07 25.82
C GLY A 195 20.33 14.39 26.67
N ASN A 196 20.14 14.23 27.98
CA ASN A 196 21.17 14.18 29.00
C ASN A 196 21.17 12.81 29.69
N SER A 197 21.91 12.63 30.77
CA SER A 197 21.93 11.38 31.53
C SER A 197 20.58 10.98 32.13
N HIS A 198 19.67 11.92 32.38
CA HIS A 198 18.42 11.68 33.07
C HIS A 198 17.21 11.71 32.14
N VAL A 199 17.23 12.55 31.12
CA VAL A 199 16.07 12.73 30.21
C VAL A 199 16.54 12.64 28.76
N GLN A 200 15.85 11.83 27.98
CA GLN A 200 16.15 11.60 26.58
C GLN A 200 14.88 11.76 25.76
N ASN A 201 14.94 12.65 24.77
CA ASN A 201 13.80 12.99 23.92
C ASN A 201 14.07 12.61 22.46
N TYR A 202 13.09 12.06 21.82
CA TYR A 202 13.05 11.81 20.41
C TYR A 202 11.73 12.35 19.84
N PHE A 203 11.82 13.18 18.84
CA PHE A 203 10.67 13.65 18.07
C PHE A 203 10.93 13.44 16.58
N SER A 204 9.94 12.98 15.88
CA SER A 204 9.98 12.94 14.41
C SER A 204 8.67 13.39 13.80
N TYR A 205 8.78 14.01 12.65
CA TYR A 205 7.67 14.30 11.75
C TYR A 205 8.03 13.85 10.36
N ALA A 206 7.15 13.09 9.71
CA ALA A 206 7.31 12.74 8.30
C ALA A 206 6.03 13.04 7.53
N ASN A 207 6.22 13.62 6.34
CA ASN A 207 5.17 13.81 5.34
C ASN A 207 5.48 12.93 4.14
N THR A 208 4.49 12.17 3.69
CA THR A 208 4.53 11.41 2.45
C THR A 208 3.43 11.89 1.53
N THR A 209 3.80 12.34 0.36
CA THR A 209 2.86 12.68 -0.72
C THR A 209 3.18 11.80 -1.92
N ALA A 210 2.19 11.06 -2.40
CA ALA A 210 2.38 10.18 -3.54
C ALA A 210 1.26 10.33 -4.56
N ARG A 211 1.66 10.27 -5.81
CA ARG A 211 0.81 10.18 -7.00
C ARG A 211 1.08 8.82 -7.65
N GLY A 212 0.08 7.95 -7.72
CA GLY A 212 0.22 6.61 -8.27
C GLY A 212 0.28 6.57 -9.79
N ILE A 213 0.68 5.42 -10.33
CA ILE A 213 0.70 5.16 -11.77
C ILE A 213 -0.70 5.06 -12.38
N VAL A 214 -1.71 4.67 -11.59
CA VAL A 214 -3.11 4.71 -12.03
C VAL A 214 -3.62 6.14 -11.91
N PRO A 215 -4.31 6.69 -12.93
CA PRO A 215 -4.87 8.04 -12.87
C PRO A 215 -5.74 8.28 -11.64
N LYS A 216 -5.71 9.50 -11.08
CA LYS A 216 -6.46 9.93 -9.89
C LYS A 216 -6.08 9.25 -8.56
N ASN A 217 -5.29 8.19 -8.56
CA ASN A 217 -4.83 7.58 -7.31
C ASN A 217 -3.74 8.43 -6.66
N ASN A 218 -4.04 9.00 -5.49
CA ASN A 218 -3.15 9.86 -4.72
C ASN A 218 -3.17 9.48 -3.24
N LEU A 219 -2.03 9.69 -2.56
CA LEU A 219 -1.87 9.44 -1.13
C LEU A 219 -1.21 10.64 -0.45
N SER A 220 -1.75 11.02 0.69
CA SER A 220 -1.13 11.95 1.63
C SER A 220 -1.07 11.31 3.00
N LYS A 221 0.10 11.33 3.65
CA LYS A 221 0.30 10.73 4.96
C LYS A 221 1.20 11.62 5.82
N HIS A 222 0.80 11.80 7.08
CA HIS A 222 1.53 12.50 8.10
C HIS A 222 1.79 11.57 9.27
N ASN A 223 3.03 11.45 9.68
CA ASN A 223 3.47 10.69 10.83
C ASN A 223 4.09 11.62 11.84
N PHE A 224 3.63 11.57 13.08
CA PHE A 224 4.23 12.26 14.23
C PHE A 224 4.63 11.20 15.24
N ASN A 225 5.84 11.26 15.74
CA ASN A 225 6.32 10.37 16.78
C ASN A 225 7.03 11.19 17.85
N LEU A 226 6.57 11.02 19.07
CA LEU A 226 7.18 11.62 20.26
C LEU A 226 7.52 10.49 21.22
N ARG A 227 8.73 10.45 21.70
CA ARG A 227 9.19 9.50 22.72
C ARG A 227 10.09 10.21 23.72
N GLU A 228 9.79 9.99 24.98
CA GLU A 228 10.58 10.46 26.10
C GLU A 228 10.94 9.29 27.00
N SER A 229 12.16 9.28 27.49
CA SER A 229 12.64 8.36 28.50
C SER A 229 13.31 9.17 29.61
N SER A 230 12.88 8.97 30.85
CA SER A 230 13.41 9.64 32.04
C SER A 230 13.91 8.60 33.03
N SER A 231 15.11 8.81 33.55
CA SER A 231 15.72 7.96 34.60
C SER A 231 15.83 8.71 35.90
N PHE A 232 15.55 7.99 36.99
CA PHE A 232 15.54 8.47 38.37
C PHE A 232 16.31 7.51 39.28
N PHE A 233 16.80 8.01 40.40
CA PHE A 233 17.48 7.23 41.45
C PHE A 233 18.67 6.43 40.90
N ASP A 234 19.59 7.10 40.22
CA ASP A 234 20.77 6.49 39.62
C ASP A 234 20.41 5.32 38.67
N ASP A 235 19.48 5.55 37.75
CA ASP A 235 18.96 4.59 36.77
C ASP A 235 18.22 3.38 37.36
N ARG A 236 17.80 3.45 38.62
CA ARG A 236 16.97 2.38 39.20
C ARG A 236 15.52 2.41 38.72
N LEU A 237 14.96 3.62 38.48
CA LEU A 237 13.62 3.76 37.91
C LEU A 237 13.74 4.44 36.55
N ILE A 238 13.27 3.76 35.51
CA ILE A 238 13.19 4.28 34.15
C ILE A 238 11.71 4.37 33.77
N LEU A 239 11.24 5.56 33.44
CA LEU A 239 9.92 5.83 32.89
C LEU A 239 10.07 6.15 31.41
N GLU A 240 9.26 5.52 30.59
CA GLU A 240 9.26 5.76 29.15
C GLU A 240 7.82 5.98 28.66
N GLY A 241 7.64 7.04 27.87
CA GLY A 241 6.39 7.35 27.18
C GLY A 241 6.65 7.52 25.69
N GLN A 242 5.74 7.00 24.88
CA GLN A 242 5.76 7.17 23.43
C GLN A 242 4.35 7.40 22.90
N VAL A 243 4.22 8.33 21.96
CA VAL A 243 2.99 8.56 21.19
C VAL A 243 3.36 8.64 19.72
N ASN A 244 2.70 7.83 18.93
CA ASN A 244 2.80 7.87 17.47
C ASN A 244 1.41 8.18 16.90
N LEU A 245 1.29 9.27 16.15
CA LEU A 245 0.07 9.70 15.46
C LEU A 245 0.29 9.58 13.96
N ILE A 246 -0.62 8.90 13.30
CA ILE A 246 -0.61 8.70 11.85
C ILE A 246 -1.93 9.21 11.29
N LEU A 247 -1.85 10.14 10.35
CA LEU A 247 -2.98 10.64 9.58
C LEU A 247 -2.73 10.32 8.11
N GLN A 248 -3.66 9.61 7.48
CA GLN A 248 -3.52 9.19 6.08
C GLN A 248 -4.81 9.45 5.33
N THR A 249 -4.67 9.96 4.12
CA THR A 249 -5.77 10.11 3.15
C THR A 249 -5.34 9.49 1.82
N ILE A 250 -6.16 8.62 1.27
CA ILE A 250 -5.97 8.02 -0.06
C ILE A 250 -7.19 8.37 -0.90
N LYS A 251 -6.96 8.87 -2.11
CA LYS A 251 -8.01 9.19 -3.09
C LYS A 251 -7.85 8.36 -4.34
N GLY A 252 -8.95 7.99 -4.96
CA GLY A 252 -8.98 7.30 -6.24
C GLY A 252 -8.26 5.94 -6.19
N LYS A 253 -8.40 5.19 -5.09
CA LYS A 253 -7.81 3.86 -4.96
C LYS A 253 -8.53 2.89 -5.88
N PRO A 254 -7.81 2.24 -6.84
CA PRO A 254 -8.44 1.28 -7.74
C PRO A 254 -8.87 0.03 -6.96
N THR A 255 -9.97 -0.57 -7.38
CA THR A 255 -10.38 -1.88 -6.89
C THR A 255 -9.48 -2.95 -7.51
N ALA A 256 -9.08 -3.93 -6.73
CA ALA A 256 -8.28 -5.05 -7.21
C ALA A 256 -9.16 -6.24 -7.62
N GLY A 257 -8.60 -7.14 -8.44
CA GLY A 257 -9.27 -8.38 -8.85
C GLY A 257 -10.27 -8.22 -9.99
N GLY A 258 -11.13 -9.24 -10.16
CA GLY A 258 -12.09 -9.34 -11.25
C GLY A 258 -13.38 -8.53 -11.04
N PHE A 259 -13.28 -7.26 -10.66
CA PHE A 259 -14.41 -6.48 -10.20
C PHE A 259 -14.80 -5.34 -11.14
N TYR A 260 -16.11 -5.00 -11.18
CA TYR A 260 -16.64 -3.95 -12.07
C TYR A 260 -15.94 -2.60 -11.91
N MET A 261 -15.40 -2.29 -10.75
CA MET A 261 -14.72 -1.02 -10.50
C MET A 261 -13.21 -1.12 -10.70
N ASN A 262 -12.71 -2.21 -11.28
CA ASN A 262 -11.32 -2.34 -11.64
C ASN A 262 -11.10 -1.80 -13.07
N PRO A 263 -10.42 -0.66 -13.24
CA PRO A 263 -10.23 -0.08 -14.57
C PRO A 263 -9.36 -0.95 -15.48
N LEU A 264 -8.58 -1.88 -14.92
CA LEU A 264 -7.71 -2.74 -15.71
C LEU A 264 -8.48 -3.80 -16.49
N GLN A 265 -9.69 -4.16 -16.08
CA GLN A 265 -10.51 -5.13 -16.84
C GLN A 265 -10.88 -4.59 -18.20
N GLY A 266 -11.60 -3.48 -18.26
CA GLY A 266 -11.95 -2.87 -19.53
C GLY A 266 -10.71 -2.47 -20.36
N LEU A 267 -9.60 -2.13 -19.69
CA LEU A 267 -8.35 -1.82 -20.36
C LEU A 267 -7.73 -3.03 -21.06
N TYR A 268 -7.71 -4.20 -20.39
CA TYR A 268 -7.06 -5.40 -20.92
C TYR A 268 -7.92 -6.14 -21.94
N THR A 269 -9.24 -6.03 -21.85
CA THR A 269 -10.18 -6.65 -22.78
C THR A 269 -10.51 -5.75 -23.98
N PHE A 270 -10.05 -4.49 -23.98
CA PHE A 270 -10.31 -3.56 -25.08
C PHE A 270 -9.89 -4.15 -26.43
N PRO A 271 -10.76 -4.08 -27.47
CA PRO A 271 -10.53 -4.73 -28.74
C PRO A 271 -9.27 -4.26 -29.45
N ARG A 272 -8.51 -5.23 -29.96
CA ARG A 272 -7.31 -4.95 -30.76
C ARG A 272 -7.68 -4.30 -32.08
N GLY A 273 -6.85 -3.35 -32.53
CA GLY A 273 -7.08 -2.59 -33.75
C GLY A 273 -8.04 -1.41 -33.61
N MET A 274 -8.67 -1.24 -32.45
CA MET A 274 -9.48 -0.07 -32.14
C MET A 274 -8.67 1.00 -31.41
N ASP A 275 -8.96 2.26 -31.75
CA ASP A 275 -8.38 3.41 -31.04
C ASP A 275 -9.17 3.71 -29.76
N MET A 276 -8.46 3.80 -28.63
CA MET A 276 -9.06 4.15 -27.34
C MET A 276 -9.18 5.66 -27.13
N ALA A 277 -8.51 6.49 -27.94
CA ALA A 277 -8.50 7.95 -27.75
C ALA A 277 -9.92 8.57 -27.68
N PRO A 278 -10.90 8.22 -28.52
CA PRO A 278 -12.25 8.75 -28.42
C PRO A 278 -12.94 8.46 -27.07
N TYR A 279 -12.65 7.30 -26.48
CA TYR A 279 -13.20 6.88 -25.19
C TYR A 279 -12.45 7.49 -23.99
N LYS A 280 -11.24 7.96 -24.20
CA LYS A 280 -10.45 8.71 -23.24
C LYS A 280 -10.86 10.17 -23.20
N GLU A 281 -11.01 10.81 -24.36
CA GLU A 281 -11.35 12.21 -24.49
C GLU A 281 -12.81 12.49 -24.09
N ASN A 282 -13.71 11.62 -24.54
CA ASN A 282 -15.13 11.67 -24.24
C ASN A 282 -15.54 10.41 -23.48
N PHE A 283 -15.07 10.26 -22.25
CA PHE A 283 -15.34 9.05 -21.44
C PHE A 283 -16.82 8.92 -21.04
N GLU A 284 -17.63 9.94 -21.22
CA GLU A 284 -19.06 9.96 -20.93
C GLU A 284 -19.87 10.64 -22.02
N VAL A 285 -21.12 10.21 -22.15
CA VAL A 285 -22.12 10.79 -23.06
C VAL A 285 -23.42 10.96 -22.32
N TYR A 286 -24.19 12.01 -22.68
CA TYR A 286 -25.50 12.25 -22.09
C TYR A 286 -26.51 11.26 -22.66
N ASN A 287 -27.24 10.58 -21.78
CA ASN A 287 -28.32 9.67 -22.13
C ASN A 287 -29.67 10.32 -21.82
N GLU A 288 -30.39 10.72 -22.85
CA GLU A 288 -31.70 11.41 -22.72
C GLU A 288 -32.74 10.55 -21.98
N LYS A 289 -32.78 9.23 -22.23
CA LYS A 289 -33.73 8.32 -21.59
C LYS A 289 -33.53 8.21 -20.08
N ARG A 290 -32.29 8.28 -19.64
CA ARG A 290 -31.90 8.20 -18.22
C ARG A 290 -31.76 9.58 -17.58
N ASN A 291 -31.76 10.65 -18.37
CA ASN A 291 -31.53 12.02 -17.95
C ASN A 291 -30.21 12.17 -17.13
N MET A 292 -29.15 11.49 -17.56
CA MET A 292 -27.85 11.51 -16.90
C MET A 292 -26.73 11.17 -17.87
N ASN A 293 -25.50 11.54 -17.51
CA ASN A 293 -24.33 11.05 -18.22
C ASN A 293 -24.09 9.57 -17.90
N VAL A 294 -23.80 8.80 -18.94
CA VAL A 294 -23.41 7.39 -18.88
C VAL A 294 -22.02 7.22 -19.51
N GLN A 295 -21.37 6.11 -19.22
CA GLN A 295 -20.07 5.84 -19.85
C GLN A 295 -20.20 5.78 -21.39
N ASN A 296 -19.23 6.37 -22.06
CA ASN A 296 -19.01 6.16 -23.48
C ASN A 296 -18.10 4.94 -23.66
N TRP A 297 -18.61 3.87 -24.22
CA TRP A 297 -17.85 2.64 -24.38
C TRP A 297 -18.23 1.91 -25.67
N TYR A 298 -17.35 1.06 -26.18
CA TYR A 298 -17.54 0.35 -27.44
C TYR A 298 -18.64 -0.73 -27.37
N THR A 299 -19.06 -1.12 -26.19
CA THR A 299 -20.13 -2.09 -25.98
C THR A 299 -21.13 -1.60 -24.92
N THR A 300 -22.35 -2.06 -24.98
CA THR A 300 -23.41 -1.77 -24.00
C THR A 300 -23.57 -2.86 -22.95
N ILE A 301 -22.93 -4.02 -23.13
CA ILE A 301 -22.95 -5.15 -22.21
C ILE A 301 -21.72 -5.03 -21.31
N THR A 302 -21.85 -4.33 -20.19
CA THR A 302 -20.68 -3.86 -19.46
C THR A 302 -20.86 -3.91 -17.96
N ASP A 303 -21.08 -5.08 -17.41
CA ASP A 303 -20.99 -5.18 -15.96
C ASP A 303 -19.54 -5.21 -15.47
N PHE A 304 -18.66 -5.88 -16.19
CA PHE A 304 -17.26 -6.04 -15.81
C PHE A 304 -16.30 -5.19 -16.64
N GLU A 305 -16.55 -4.99 -17.91
CA GLU A 305 -15.64 -4.36 -18.87
C GLU A 305 -16.04 -2.91 -19.13
N GLN A 306 -15.92 -2.08 -18.12
CA GLN A 306 -16.29 -0.68 -18.21
C GLN A 306 -15.14 0.17 -18.77
N ASN A 307 -15.50 1.35 -19.31
CA ASN A 307 -14.50 2.32 -19.73
C ASN A 307 -13.57 2.69 -18.57
N PRO A 308 -12.26 2.41 -18.65
CA PRO A 308 -11.32 2.69 -17.58
C PRO A 308 -11.25 4.18 -17.22
N TYR A 309 -11.43 5.07 -18.20
CA TYR A 309 -11.42 6.52 -17.96
C TYR A 309 -12.71 7.01 -17.30
N TRP A 310 -13.85 6.39 -17.59
CA TRP A 310 -15.09 6.60 -16.85
C TRP A 310 -14.91 6.23 -15.38
N LEU A 311 -14.38 5.03 -15.11
CA LEU A 311 -14.16 4.55 -13.76
C LEU A 311 -13.27 5.47 -12.94
N VAL A 312 -12.11 5.85 -13.45
CA VAL A 312 -11.18 6.72 -12.70
C VAL A 312 -11.67 8.15 -12.54
N ASN A 313 -12.60 8.61 -13.38
CA ASN A 313 -13.12 9.97 -13.30
C ASN A 313 -14.44 10.08 -12.52
N ARG A 314 -15.25 9.02 -12.48
CA ARG A 314 -16.58 9.03 -11.85
C ARG A 314 -16.69 8.22 -10.57
N THR A 315 -15.74 7.33 -10.32
CA THR A 315 -15.64 6.66 -9.03
C THR A 315 -14.87 7.52 -8.06
N GLU A 316 -15.59 8.25 -7.22
CA GLU A 316 -14.99 8.99 -6.12
C GLU A 316 -14.90 8.07 -4.89
N ASN A 317 -13.69 7.73 -4.49
CA ASN A 317 -13.43 7.07 -3.23
C ASN A 317 -12.34 7.81 -2.46
N GLU A 318 -12.53 7.94 -1.17
CA GLU A 318 -11.59 8.56 -0.26
C GLU A 318 -11.50 7.72 1.02
N ASP A 319 -10.32 7.18 1.28
CA ASP A 319 -10.03 6.46 2.52
C ASP A 319 -9.28 7.38 3.47
N LYS A 320 -9.87 7.69 4.61
CA LYS A 320 -9.22 8.44 5.69
C LYS A 320 -8.91 7.53 6.86
N ARG A 321 -7.70 7.59 7.35
CA ARG A 321 -7.25 6.85 8.53
C ARG A 321 -6.56 7.77 9.51
N ALA A 322 -7.02 7.72 10.75
CA ALA A 322 -6.33 8.29 11.89
C ALA A 322 -5.97 7.15 12.86
N ARG A 323 -4.71 7.05 13.25
CA ARG A 323 -4.22 6.03 14.17
C ARG A 323 -3.34 6.65 15.23
N VAL A 324 -3.60 6.29 16.48
CA VAL A 324 -2.76 6.63 17.62
C VAL A 324 -2.21 5.35 18.23
N LEU A 325 -0.90 5.29 18.39
CA LEU A 325 -0.24 4.27 19.19
C LEU A 325 0.41 4.98 20.37
N ALA A 326 -0.01 4.63 21.58
CA ALA A 326 0.57 5.15 22.81
C ALA A 326 1.18 3.99 23.61
N LEU A 327 2.38 4.19 24.12
CA LEU A 327 3.09 3.27 25.01
C LEU A 327 3.54 4.02 26.23
N ALA A 328 3.32 3.43 27.40
CA ALA A 328 3.92 3.87 28.63
C ALA A 328 4.53 2.65 29.34
N SER A 329 5.75 2.78 29.81
CA SER A 329 6.43 1.73 30.55
C SER A 329 7.17 2.30 31.75
N ALA A 330 7.22 1.52 32.83
CA ALA A 330 8.04 1.77 34.00
C ALA A 330 8.88 0.54 34.28
N SER A 331 10.18 0.72 34.43
CA SER A 331 11.12 -0.34 34.75
C SER A 331 11.86 0.02 36.03
N PHE A 332 11.85 -0.85 37.01
CA PHE A 332 12.59 -0.70 38.27
C PHE A 332 13.61 -1.83 38.37
N LYS A 333 14.88 -1.47 38.70
CA LYS A 333 16.01 -2.38 38.85
C LYS A 333 16.35 -2.58 40.31
#